data_9e4158572ca153537c7039ef9db3158c
#
_entry.id   9e4158572ca153537c7039ef9db3158c
#
_cell.length_a   1.000
_cell.length_b   1.000
_cell.length_c   1.000
_cell.angle_alpha   90.00
_cell.angle_beta   90.00
_cell.angle_gamma   90.00
#
_symmetry.space_group_name_H-M   'P 1'
#
loop_
_entity.id
_entity.type
_entity.pdbx_description
1 polymer ?
#
loop_
_entity_poly.entity_id
_entity_poly.type
_entity_poly.pdbx_seq_one_letter_code
_entity_poly.pdbx_strand_id
1 'polypeptide(L)'
;MSPIINLVNSLPIDDWVNYMTYRLIVDSASILSEDLDNARFHFYSTVLRGVPEQRERWERGVARVGALNSLGEAVGQVYVQRHFPESAKQQMEQLVENLRSALAQSIDAIDWMSTTTKDEAQKKLQSFRPKIAYPDEWKDFSSLEIDRNDLFANAQSIREFNYADEIQRLGKPTNREEWGMTPQTVNAYYNSSFNEIVFPAGILQPPFFDPNADAAVNYGGIGAVIGHEMGHGFDDQGSKSDFAGIQRNWWTDEDRANFEELTKAIASQYDK
;
A
#
# COMPACT_ATOMS: atom_id res chain seq x y z
N MET A 1 29.27 -7.35 17.37
CA MET A 1 27.87 -7.63 17.73
C MET A 1 27.08 -6.32 17.63
N SER A 2 25.85 -6.32 17.15
CA SER A 2 25.03 -5.09 17.09
C SER A 2 24.85 -4.50 18.49
N PRO A 3 24.88 -3.15 18.65
CA PRO A 3 24.61 -2.49 19.94
C PRO A 3 23.29 -2.95 20.58
N ILE A 4 22.29 -3.26 19.76
CA ILE A 4 20.97 -3.77 20.22
C ILE A 4 21.12 -5.15 20.89
N ILE A 5 21.89 -6.08 20.29
CA ILE A 5 22.12 -7.41 20.87
C ILE A 5 22.85 -7.29 22.22
N ASN A 6 23.82 -6.38 22.32
CA ASN A 6 24.50 -6.13 23.59
C ASN A 6 23.53 -5.60 24.66
N LEU A 7 22.64 -4.66 24.29
CA LEU A 7 21.62 -4.15 25.19
C LEU A 7 20.66 -5.26 25.66
N VAL A 8 20.19 -6.10 24.73
CA VAL A 8 19.31 -7.24 25.05
C VAL A 8 19.96 -8.17 26.08
N ASN A 9 21.26 -8.44 25.94
CA ASN A 9 21.97 -9.38 26.83
C ASN A 9 22.43 -8.75 28.14
N SER A 10 22.44 -7.42 28.27
CA SER A 10 22.98 -6.73 29.46
C SER A 10 21.94 -6.24 30.45
N LEU A 11 20.67 -6.09 30.01
CA LEU A 11 19.62 -5.61 30.89
C LEU A 11 19.05 -6.74 31.78
N PRO A 12 18.72 -6.43 33.06
CA PRO A 12 17.98 -7.35 33.94
C PRO A 12 16.63 -7.76 33.32
N ILE A 13 16.21 -8.97 33.64
CA ILE A 13 14.93 -9.50 33.15
C ILE A 13 13.73 -8.63 33.57
N ASP A 14 13.77 -8.05 34.76
CA ASP A 14 12.70 -7.20 35.27
C ASP A 14 12.53 -5.91 34.43
N ASP A 15 13.63 -5.34 33.89
CA ASP A 15 13.55 -4.20 33.00
C ASP A 15 12.83 -4.57 31.68
N TRP A 16 13.10 -5.79 31.17
CA TRP A 16 12.40 -6.31 30.00
C TRP A 16 10.91 -6.56 30.28
N VAL A 17 10.57 -7.14 31.42
CA VAL A 17 9.17 -7.34 31.83
C VAL A 17 8.45 -5.99 31.90
N ASN A 18 9.04 -4.98 32.54
CA ASN A 18 8.46 -3.64 32.63
C ASN A 18 8.30 -2.99 31.26
N TYR A 19 9.32 -3.07 30.41
CA TYR A 19 9.27 -2.54 29.04
C TYR A 19 8.17 -3.21 28.20
N MET A 20 8.12 -4.55 28.19
CA MET A 20 7.13 -5.29 27.42
C MET A 20 5.71 -5.06 27.94
N THR A 21 5.53 -4.95 29.26
CA THR A 21 4.25 -4.61 29.87
C THR A 21 3.79 -3.22 29.44
N TYR A 22 4.68 -2.23 29.51
CA TYR A 22 4.40 -0.87 29.02
C TYR A 22 4.00 -0.88 27.55
N ARG A 23 4.77 -1.58 26.69
CA ARG A 23 4.47 -1.68 25.26
C ARG A 23 3.10 -2.31 25.01
N LEU A 24 2.78 -3.41 25.70
CA LEU A 24 1.48 -4.07 25.57
C LEU A 24 0.31 -3.15 25.93
N ILE A 25 0.44 -2.39 27.03
CA ILE A 25 -0.56 -1.42 27.44
C ILE A 25 -0.72 -0.32 26.39
N VAL A 26 0.38 0.28 25.93
CA VAL A 26 0.35 1.36 24.91
C VAL A 26 -0.26 0.87 23.60
N ASP A 27 0.15 -0.29 23.13
CA ASP A 27 -0.32 -0.85 21.85
C ASP A 27 -1.80 -1.28 21.91
N SER A 28 -2.28 -1.59 23.12
CA SER A 28 -3.67 -2.00 23.34
C SER A 28 -4.57 -0.87 23.87
N ALA A 29 -4.03 0.30 24.21
CA ALA A 29 -4.73 1.39 24.92
C ALA A 29 -6.05 1.78 24.25
N SER A 30 -6.10 1.82 22.90
CA SER A 30 -7.30 2.18 22.14
C SER A 30 -8.47 1.17 22.24
N ILE A 31 -8.25 0.03 22.88
CA ILE A 31 -9.28 -1.02 23.11
C ILE A 31 -9.41 -1.37 24.61
N LEU A 32 -8.75 -0.63 25.46
CA LEU A 32 -8.84 -0.74 26.92
C LEU A 32 -9.79 0.35 27.47
N SER A 33 -9.49 0.89 28.65
CA SER A 33 -10.32 1.95 29.26
C SER A 33 -10.17 3.28 28.49
N GLU A 34 -11.18 4.13 28.62
CA GLU A 34 -11.18 5.47 28.05
C GLU A 34 -9.99 6.32 28.52
N ASP A 35 -9.62 6.21 29.80
CA ASP A 35 -8.47 6.93 30.36
C ASP A 35 -7.15 6.54 29.66
N LEU A 36 -6.94 5.25 29.38
CA LEU A 36 -5.74 4.78 28.68
C LEU A 36 -5.74 5.19 27.21
N ASP A 37 -6.88 5.14 26.55
CA ASP A 37 -7.04 5.59 25.17
C ASP A 37 -6.76 7.10 25.05
N ASN A 38 -7.35 7.91 25.94
CA ASN A 38 -7.13 9.35 25.99
C ASN A 38 -5.67 9.71 26.32
N ALA A 39 -5.04 9.05 27.28
CA ALA A 39 -3.64 9.28 27.63
C ALA A 39 -2.71 8.97 26.43
N ARG A 40 -2.95 7.85 25.74
CA ARG A 40 -2.22 7.49 24.53
C ARG A 40 -2.42 8.52 23.42
N PHE A 41 -3.67 8.91 23.15
CA PHE A 41 -3.98 9.92 22.13
C PHE A 41 -3.32 11.26 22.46
N HIS A 42 -3.43 11.72 23.70
CA HIS A 42 -2.82 12.98 24.12
C HIS A 42 -1.31 12.99 23.81
N PHE A 43 -0.58 11.95 24.21
CA PHE A 43 0.86 11.93 23.98
C PHE A 43 1.22 11.76 22.51
N TYR A 44 0.75 10.68 21.85
CA TYR A 44 1.20 10.32 20.51
C TYR A 44 0.58 11.15 19.38
N SER A 45 -0.59 11.75 19.62
CA SER A 45 -1.29 12.53 18.60
C SER A 45 -1.26 14.03 18.91
N THR A 46 -1.67 14.45 20.10
CA THR A 46 -1.71 15.89 20.42
C THR A 46 -0.31 16.45 20.63
N VAL A 47 0.48 15.87 21.53
CA VAL A 47 1.82 16.41 21.88
C VAL A 47 2.81 16.23 20.73
N LEU A 48 2.90 15.03 20.14
CA LEU A 48 3.91 14.75 19.12
C LEU A 48 3.54 15.18 17.69
N ARG A 49 2.24 15.32 17.38
CA ARG A 49 1.77 15.56 15.99
C ARG A 49 0.85 16.78 15.86
N GLY A 50 0.50 17.45 16.96
CA GLY A 50 -0.37 18.62 16.93
C GLY A 50 -1.84 18.33 16.60
N VAL A 51 -2.31 17.09 16.72
CA VAL A 51 -3.70 16.70 16.43
C VAL A 51 -4.56 17.07 17.64
N PRO A 52 -5.53 18.03 17.53
CA PRO A 52 -6.25 18.56 18.68
C PRO A 52 -7.34 17.61 19.20
N GLU A 53 -8.00 16.87 18.32
CA GLU A 53 -9.17 16.06 18.65
C GLU A 53 -9.07 14.64 18.07
N GLN A 54 -9.55 13.67 18.84
CA GLN A 54 -9.63 12.28 18.42
C GLN A 54 -10.86 12.08 17.51
N ARG A 55 -10.71 11.26 16.47
CA ARG A 55 -11.85 10.86 15.62
C ARG A 55 -12.93 10.17 16.47
N GLU A 56 -14.17 10.24 15.98
CA GLU A 56 -15.30 9.55 16.60
C GLU A 56 -15.03 8.06 16.82
N ARG A 57 -15.59 7.50 17.90
CA ARG A 57 -15.34 6.11 18.29
C ARG A 57 -15.74 5.11 17.20
N TRP A 58 -16.84 5.34 16.51
CA TRP A 58 -17.29 4.47 15.42
C TRP A 58 -16.32 4.49 14.23
N GLU A 59 -15.77 5.65 13.88
CA GLU A 59 -14.79 5.77 12.79
C GLU A 59 -13.51 4.99 13.12
N ARG A 60 -13.06 5.07 14.37
CA ARG A 60 -11.90 4.33 14.87
C ARG A 60 -12.17 2.82 14.87
N GLY A 61 -13.39 2.41 15.21
CA GLY A 61 -13.85 1.03 15.14
C GLY A 61 -13.83 0.48 13.71
N VAL A 62 -14.42 1.23 12.76
CA VAL A 62 -14.41 0.88 11.33
C VAL A 62 -12.99 0.79 10.79
N ALA A 63 -12.14 1.78 11.09
CA ALA A 63 -10.74 1.78 10.66
C ALA A 63 -9.96 0.59 11.22
N ARG A 64 -10.21 0.21 12.48
CA ARG A 64 -9.56 -0.95 13.10
C ARG A 64 -9.98 -2.26 12.46
N VAL A 65 -11.28 -2.49 12.29
CA VAL A 65 -11.79 -3.72 11.67
C VAL A 65 -11.38 -3.82 10.21
N GLY A 66 -11.42 -2.69 9.48
CA GLY A 66 -11.06 -2.59 8.07
C GLY A 66 -9.56 -2.58 7.78
N ALA A 67 -8.69 -2.60 8.79
CA ALA A 67 -7.25 -2.58 8.58
C ALA A 67 -6.74 -3.92 7.98
N LEU A 68 -5.71 -3.85 7.15
CA LEU A 68 -5.10 -5.00 6.48
C LEU A 68 -4.59 -6.07 7.47
N ASN A 69 -4.02 -5.63 8.59
CA ASN A 69 -3.55 -6.49 9.67
C ASN A 69 -4.65 -6.86 10.69
N SER A 70 -5.91 -6.71 10.31
CA SER A 70 -7.10 -7.10 11.09
C SER A 70 -8.02 -7.96 10.21
N LEU A 71 -9.30 -7.63 10.14
CA LEU A 71 -10.32 -8.33 9.33
C LEU A 71 -10.59 -7.61 7.99
N GLY A 72 -9.68 -6.72 7.58
CA GLY A 72 -9.90 -5.82 6.44
C GLY A 72 -10.17 -6.54 5.13
N GLU A 73 -9.56 -7.69 4.89
CA GLU A 73 -9.80 -8.47 3.68
C GLU A 73 -11.16 -9.19 3.72
N ALA A 74 -11.58 -9.69 4.88
CA ALA A 74 -12.94 -10.25 5.06
C ALA A 74 -14.03 -9.15 4.87
N VAL A 75 -13.79 -7.95 5.40
CA VAL A 75 -14.66 -6.78 5.15
C VAL A 75 -14.65 -6.43 3.66
N GLY A 76 -13.48 -6.47 3.01
CA GLY A 76 -13.30 -6.25 1.59
C GLY A 76 -14.11 -7.20 0.72
N GLN A 77 -14.15 -8.47 1.09
CA GLN A 77 -14.97 -9.46 0.38
C GLN A 77 -16.46 -9.09 0.39
N VAL A 78 -16.99 -8.70 1.55
CA VAL A 78 -18.38 -8.24 1.68
C VAL A 78 -18.62 -6.94 0.92
N TYR A 79 -17.64 -6.01 0.96
CA TYR A 79 -17.70 -4.75 0.24
C TYR A 79 -17.79 -4.95 -1.28
N VAL A 80 -16.90 -5.80 -1.83
CA VAL A 80 -16.88 -6.13 -3.26
C VAL A 80 -18.20 -6.77 -3.70
N GLN A 81 -18.70 -7.74 -2.96
CA GLN A 81 -19.98 -8.40 -3.27
C GLN A 81 -21.17 -7.43 -3.35
N ARG A 82 -21.13 -6.35 -2.55
CA ARG A 82 -22.23 -5.38 -2.48
C ARG A 82 -22.08 -4.20 -3.43
N HIS A 83 -20.88 -3.79 -3.74
CA HIS A 83 -20.61 -2.48 -4.32
C HIS A 83 -19.78 -2.48 -5.60
N PHE A 84 -19.20 -3.63 -5.99
CA PHE A 84 -18.32 -3.67 -7.15
C PHE A 84 -18.77 -4.73 -8.18
N PRO A 85 -19.30 -4.33 -9.34
CA PRO A 85 -19.73 -5.25 -10.39
C PRO A 85 -18.51 -5.76 -11.19
N GLU A 86 -18.55 -7.02 -11.63
CA GLU A 86 -17.50 -7.64 -12.44
C GLU A 86 -17.23 -6.88 -13.75
N SER A 87 -18.25 -6.30 -14.37
CA SER A 87 -18.12 -5.48 -15.57
C SER A 87 -17.20 -4.26 -15.38
N ALA A 88 -17.11 -3.72 -14.17
CA ALA A 88 -16.21 -2.63 -13.83
C ALA A 88 -14.74 -3.08 -13.84
N LYS A 89 -14.43 -4.31 -13.37
CA LYS A 89 -13.09 -4.89 -13.43
C LYS A 89 -12.59 -5.00 -14.87
N GLN A 90 -13.41 -5.54 -15.77
CA GLN A 90 -13.05 -5.67 -17.19
C GLN A 90 -12.80 -4.32 -17.89
N GLN A 91 -13.62 -3.30 -17.58
CA GLN A 91 -13.38 -1.96 -18.12
C GLN A 91 -12.06 -1.36 -17.60
N MET A 92 -11.74 -1.56 -16.33
CA MET A 92 -10.48 -1.11 -15.75
C MET A 92 -9.27 -1.82 -16.38
N GLU A 93 -9.35 -3.13 -16.63
CA GLU A 93 -8.30 -3.87 -17.33
C GLU A 93 -8.02 -3.26 -18.71
N GLN A 94 -9.07 -2.90 -19.46
CA GLN A 94 -8.93 -2.25 -20.75
C GLN A 94 -8.32 -0.85 -20.65
N LEU A 95 -8.72 -0.05 -19.63
CA LEU A 95 -8.14 1.28 -19.39
C LEU A 95 -6.64 1.19 -19.07
N VAL A 96 -6.24 0.27 -18.22
CA VAL A 96 -4.83 0.03 -17.87
C VAL A 96 -4.02 -0.34 -19.12
N GLU A 97 -4.53 -1.21 -19.98
CA GLU A 97 -3.82 -1.63 -21.20
C GLU A 97 -3.71 -0.50 -22.24
N ASN A 98 -4.77 0.29 -22.39
CA ASN A 98 -4.74 1.45 -23.27
C ASN A 98 -3.72 2.51 -22.80
N LEU A 99 -3.67 2.77 -21.49
CA LEU A 99 -2.70 3.72 -20.91
C LEU A 99 -1.27 3.17 -20.95
N ARG A 100 -1.08 1.86 -20.77
CA ARG A 100 0.22 1.18 -20.98
C ARG A 100 0.72 1.40 -22.40
N SER A 101 -0.16 1.19 -23.39
CA SER A 101 0.17 1.39 -24.80
C SER A 101 0.51 2.84 -25.13
N ALA A 102 -0.22 3.79 -24.56
CA ALA A 102 0.05 5.22 -24.72
C ALA A 102 1.39 5.63 -24.06
N LEU A 103 1.69 5.11 -22.88
CA LEU A 103 2.96 5.36 -22.19
C LEU A 103 4.14 4.75 -22.96
N ALA A 104 3.98 3.57 -23.56
CA ALA A 104 5.00 2.96 -24.41
C ALA A 104 5.36 3.88 -25.60
N GLN A 105 4.34 4.42 -26.28
CA GLN A 105 4.57 5.39 -27.37
C GLN A 105 5.23 6.67 -26.88
N SER A 106 4.87 7.14 -25.69
CA SER A 106 5.50 8.33 -25.08
C SER A 106 6.97 8.08 -24.75
N ILE A 107 7.33 6.91 -24.22
CA ILE A 107 8.74 6.53 -23.95
C ILE A 107 9.54 6.51 -25.26
N ASP A 108 9.00 5.94 -26.33
CA ASP A 108 9.68 5.91 -27.62
C ASP A 108 9.92 7.32 -28.19
N ALA A 109 8.99 8.24 -27.95
CA ALA A 109 9.06 9.62 -28.45
C ALA A 109 9.96 10.53 -27.62
N ILE A 110 10.42 10.14 -26.43
CA ILE A 110 11.35 10.95 -25.60
C ILE A 110 12.65 11.19 -26.35
N ASP A 111 13.09 12.43 -26.45
CA ASP A 111 14.29 12.83 -27.19
C ASP A 111 15.57 12.89 -26.34
N TRP A 112 15.44 13.06 -25.03
CA TRP A 112 16.59 13.16 -24.10
C TRP A 112 17.09 11.79 -23.58
N MET A 113 16.35 10.69 -23.85
CA MET A 113 16.65 9.33 -23.35
C MET A 113 17.30 8.51 -24.46
N SER A 114 18.42 7.87 -24.17
CA SER A 114 19.14 6.97 -25.08
C SER A 114 18.31 5.72 -25.44
N THR A 115 18.59 5.10 -26.57
CA THR A 115 17.95 3.85 -27.00
C THR A 115 18.10 2.74 -25.96
N THR A 116 19.28 2.62 -25.33
CA THR A 116 19.54 1.61 -24.30
C THR A 116 18.60 1.76 -23.10
N THR A 117 18.41 2.99 -22.61
CA THR A 117 17.51 3.26 -21.47
C THR A 117 16.05 3.11 -21.87
N LYS A 118 15.67 3.49 -23.10
CA LYS A 118 14.32 3.24 -23.65
C LYS A 118 13.99 1.76 -23.69
N ASP A 119 14.90 0.91 -24.17
CA ASP A 119 14.71 -0.54 -24.23
C ASP A 119 14.47 -1.14 -22.85
N GLU A 120 15.22 -0.72 -21.84
CA GLU A 120 15.00 -1.13 -20.45
C GLU A 120 13.67 -0.60 -19.89
N ALA A 121 13.31 0.65 -20.19
CA ALA A 121 12.04 1.24 -19.81
C ALA A 121 10.85 0.50 -20.44
N GLN A 122 10.93 0.14 -21.72
CA GLN A 122 9.92 -0.66 -22.41
C GLN A 122 9.77 -2.06 -21.78
N LYS A 123 10.88 -2.75 -21.48
CA LYS A 123 10.83 -4.03 -20.76
C LYS A 123 10.14 -3.89 -19.40
N LYS A 124 10.46 -2.83 -18.67
CA LYS A 124 9.85 -2.57 -17.36
C LYS A 124 8.36 -2.32 -17.49
N LEU A 125 7.93 -1.48 -18.42
CA LEU A 125 6.52 -1.19 -18.67
C LEU A 125 5.72 -2.44 -19.09
N GLN A 126 6.27 -3.25 -19.98
CA GLN A 126 5.65 -4.49 -20.44
C GLN A 126 5.50 -5.53 -19.32
N SER A 127 6.42 -5.53 -18.34
CA SER A 127 6.39 -6.44 -17.21
C SER A 127 5.57 -5.94 -16.02
N PHE A 128 4.91 -4.77 -16.12
CA PHE A 128 3.99 -4.30 -15.10
C PHE A 128 2.85 -5.29 -14.91
N ARG A 129 2.65 -5.69 -13.67
CA ARG A 129 1.57 -6.59 -13.28
C ARG A 129 0.43 -5.75 -12.67
N PRO A 130 -0.71 -5.62 -13.35
CA PRO A 130 -1.87 -4.94 -12.77
C PRO A 130 -2.60 -5.88 -11.81
N LYS A 131 -3.00 -5.34 -10.65
CA LYS A 131 -3.93 -5.94 -9.70
C LYS A 131 -5.14 -5.01 -9.59
N ILE A 132 -6.31 -5.49 -9.95
CA ILE A 132 -7.50 -4.67 -10.13
C ILE A 132 -8.62 -5.16 -9.23
N ALA A 133 -9.22 -4.25 -8.47
CA ALA A 133 -10.36 -4.38 -7.61
C ALA A 133 -10.14 -5.20 -6.33
N TYR A 134 -9.79 -6.48 -6.44
CA TYR A 134 -9.69 -7.40 -5.30
C TYR A 134 -8.79 -8.60 -5.64
N PRO A 135 -8.25 -9.31 -4.62
CA PRO A 135 -7.42 -10.49 -4.84
C PRO A 135 -8.23 -11.65 -5.44
N ASP A 136 -7.59 -12.44 -6.30
CA ASP A 136 -8.22 -13.62 -6.91
C ASP A 136 -8.47 -14.72 -5.87
N GLU A 137 -7.60 -14.82 -4.84
CA GLU A 137 -7.76 -15.72 -3.70
C GLU A 137 -7.88 -14.91 -2.42
N TRP A 138 -8.97 -15.13 -1.67
CA TRP A 138 -9.22 -14.46 -0.40
C TRP A 138 -8.50 -15.17 0.74
N LYS A 139 -8.02 -14.37 1.70
CA LYS A 139 -7.44 -14.90 2.95
C LYS A 139 -8.50 -15.71 3.71
N ASP A 140 -8.14 -16.93 4.08
CA ASP A 140 -9.02 -17.81 4.86
C ASP A 140 -8.95 -17.47 6.35
N PHE A 141 -10.05 -16.95 6.88
CA PHE A 141 -10.25 -16.65 8.30
C PHE A 141 -11.04 -17.71 9.06
N SER A 142 -11.28 -18.89 8.47
CA SER A 142 -12.15 -19.93 9.06
C SER A 142 -11.66 -20.47 10.41
N SER A 143 -10.36 -20.39 10.66
CA SER A 143 -9.75 -20.79 11.94
C SER A 143 -9.76 -19.70 13.01
N LEU A 144 -10.20 -18.48 12.68
CA LEU A 144 -10.21 -17.34 13.60
C LEU A 144 -11.54 -17.31 14.36
N GLU A 145 -11.50 -17.50 15.66
CA GLU A 145 -12.66 -17.38 16.54
C GLU A 145 -12.78 -15.94 17.06
N ILE A 146 -13.99 -15.38 17.00
CA ILE A 146 -14.33 -14.02 17.45
C ILE A 146 -15.44 -14.10 18.49
N ASP A 147 -15.17 -13.59 19.70
CA ASP A 147 -16.19 -13.40 20.75
C ASP A 147 -16.78 -11.98 20.65
N ARG A 148 -18.10 -11.89 20.52
CA ARG A 148 -18.82 -10.63 20.44
C ARG A 148 -18.61 -9.71 21.65
N ASN A 149 -18.27 -10.26 22.81
CA ASN A 149 -18.22 -9.58 24.08
C ASN A 149 -16.79 -9.28 24.57
N ASP A 150 -15.76 -9.78 23.87
CA ASP A 150 -14.36 -9.60 24.30
C ASP A 150 -13.50 -9.01 23.17
N LEU A 151 -13.47 -7.68 23.09
CA LEU A 151 -12.69 -6.96 22.09
C LEU A 151 -11.17 -7.18 22.26
N PHE A 152 -10.69 -7.29 23.51
CA PHE A 152 -9.27 -7.48 23.76
C PHE A 152 -8.81 -8.86 23.33
N ALA A 153 -9.55 -9.91 23.70
CA ALA A 153 -9.27 -11.28 23.25
C ALA A 153 -9.33 -11.39 21.73
N ASN A 154 -10.33 -10.78 21.07
CA ASN A 154 -10.42 -10.75 19.61
C ASN A 154 -9.17 -10.10 18.97
N ALA A 155 -8.72 -8.98 19.50
CA ALA A 155 -7.52 -8.31 18.98
C ALA A 155 -6.26 -9.16 19.19
N GLN A 156 -6.21 -9.96 20.24
CA GLN A 156 -5.12 -10.90 20.51
C GLN A 156 -5.18 -12.09 19.55
N SER A 157 -6.34 -12.72 19.39
CA SER A 157 -6.55 -13.82 18.43
C SER A 157 -6.17 -13.43 17.01
N ILE A 158 -6.53 -12.21 16.57
CA ILE A 158 -6.12 -11.68 15.25
C ILE A 158 -4.60 -11.53 15.15
N ARG A 159 -3.92 -11.04 16.19
CA ARG A 159 -2.45 -10.95 16.20
C ARG A 159 -1.78 -12.31 16.14
N GLU A 160 -2.27 -13.26 16.90
CA GLU A 160 -1.75 -14.64 16.91
C GLU A 160 -1.96 -15.33 15.56
N PHE A 161 -3.13 -15.15 14.94
CA PHE A 161 -3.44 -15.63 13.60
C PHE A 161 -2.48 -15.05 12.55
N ASN A 162 -2.26 -13.74 12.54
CA ASN A 162 -1.34 -13.11 11.61
C ASN A 162 0.12 -13.54 11.86
N TYR A 163 0.53 -13.66 13.11
CA TYR A 163 1.87 -14.15 13.46
C TYR A 163 2.09 -15.59 12.99
N ALA A 164 1.09 -16.47 13.18
CA ALA A 164 1.16 -17.84 12.69
C ALA A 164 1.29 -17.91 11.17
N ASP A 165 0.56 -17.04 10.46
CA ASP A 165 0.67 -16.89 9.00
C ASP A 165 2.09 -16.43 8.58
N GLU A 166 2.65 -15.41 9.24
CA GLU A 166 4.03 -14.97 8.97
C GLU A 166 5.07 -16.08 9.22
N ILE A 167 4.93 -16.84 10.31
CA ILE A 167 5.85 -17.97 10.60
C ILE A 167 5.75 -19.05 9.53
N GLN A 168 4.55 -19.34 9.02
CA GLN A 168 4.37 -20.33 7.95
C GLN A 168 5.00 -19.94 6.62
N ARG A 169 5.32 -18.67 6.42
CA ARG A 169 6.01 -18.14 5.22
C ARG A 169 7.53 -18.34 5.25
N LEU A 170 8.11 -18.56 6.43
CA LEU A 170 9.55 -18.72 6.56
C LEU A 170 10.06 -19.86 5.68
N GLY A 171 11.06 -19.58 4.87
CA GLY A 171 11.66 -20.54 3.94
C GLY A 171 10.84 -20.84 2.68
N LYS A 172 9.68 -20.19 2.49
CA LYS A 172 8.89 -20.27 1.25
C LYS A 172 9.21 -19.11 0.31
N PRO A 173 8.99 -19.28 -1.00
CA PRO A 173 9.02 -18.17 -1.94
C PRO A 173 8.04 -17.07 -1.54
N THR A 174 8.39 -15.82 -1.85
CA THR A 174 7.51 -14.67 -1.61
C THR A 174 6.20 -14.84 -2.37
N ASN A 175 5.08 -14.70 -1.67
CA ASN A 175 3.77 -14.70 -2.30
C ASN A 175 3.53 -13.35 -3.00
N ARG A 176 3.51 -13.35 -4.32
CA ARG A 176 3.27 -12.16 -5.14
C ARG A 176 1.77 -11.85 -5.32
N GLU A 177 0.88 -12.71 -4.87
CA GLU A 177 -0.58 -12.50 -4.95
C GLU A 177 -1.10 -11.62 -3.82
N GLU A 178 -0.31 -11.40 -2.77
CA GLU A 178 -0.71 -10.55 -1.63
C GLU A 178 -0.87 -9.09 -2.03
N TRP A 179 -1.88 -8.47 -1.43
CA TRP A 179 -2.18 -7.05 -1.59
C TRP A 179 -1.66 -6.24 -0.40
N GLY A 180 -1.11 -5.05 -0.67
CA GLY A 180 -0.69 -4.10 0.37
C GLY A 180 -1.83 -3.22 0.88
N MET A 181 -3.01 -3.30 0.28
CA MET A 181 -4.21 -2.55 0.67
C MET A 181 -5.43 -3.45 0.60
N THR A 182 -6.42 -3.17 1.44
CA THR A 182 -7.71 -3.88 1.41
C THR A 182 -8.58 -3.39 0.25
N PRO A 183 -9.51 -4.22 -0.27
CA PRO A 183 -10.35 -3.85 -1.42
C PRO A 183 -11.21 -2.59 -1.23
N GLN A 184 -11.61 -2.25 -0.01
CA GLN A 184 -12.38 -1.04 0.30
C GLN A 184 -11.53 0.22 0.44
N THR A 185 -10.22 0.14 0.26
CA THR A 185 -9.33 1.30 0.37
C THR A 185 -9.49 2.23 -0.83
N VAL A 186 -9.72 3.53 -0.58
CA VAL A 186 -9.75 4.57 -1.61
C VAL A 186 -8.33 5.08 -1.82
N ASN A 187 -7.54 4.30 -2.51
CA ASN A 187 -6.15 4.61 -2.90
C ASN A 187 -5.67 3.61 -3.96
N ALA A 188 -4.45 3.83 -4.49
CA ALA A 188 -3.73 2.93 -5.36
C ALA A 188 -2.26 2.88 -4.94
N TYR A 189 -1.45 2.00 -5.51
CA TYR A 189 0.00 2.00 -5.28
C TYR A 189 0.77 1.27 -6.37
N TYR A 190 2.03 1.69 -6.55
CA TYR A 190 3.06 0.95 -7.26
C TYR A 190 3.98 0.22 -6.28
N ASN A 191 4.28 -1.05 -6.55
CA ASN A 191 5.26 -1.84 -5.79
C ASN A 191 6.49 -2.12 -6.65
N SER A 192 7.59 -1.47 -6.35
CA SER A 192 8.84 -1.56 -7.12
C SER A 192 9.50 -2.94 -7.03
N SER A 193 9.34 -3.67 -5.93
CA SER A 193 9.92 -5.02 -5.76
C SER A 193 9.23 -6.08 -6.62
N PHE A 194 7.94 -5.88 -6.91
CA PHE A 194 7.15 -6.80 -7.73
C PHE A 194 6.85 -6.25 -9.12
N ASN A 195 7.19 -4.99 -9.37
CA ASN A 195 6.86 -4.24 -10.58
C ASN A 195 5.35 -4.32 -10.89
N GLU A 196 4.53 -4.02 -9.88
CA GLU A 196 3.08 -4.13 -9.95
C GLU A 196 2.38 -2.80 -9.62
N ILE A 197 1.25 -2.57 -10.27
CA ILE A 197 0.33 -1.44 -10.03
C ILE A 197 -0.99 -2.00 -9.49
N VAL A 198 -1.48 -1.42 -8.40
CA VAL A 198 -2.61 -2.00 -7.65
C VAL A 198 -3.70 -0.95 -7.44
N PHE A 199 -4.92 -1.31 -7.82
CA PHE A 199 -6.11 -0.45 -7.77
C PHE A 199 -7.23 -1.18 -7.01
N PRO A 200 -7.37 -1.00 -5.69
CA PRO A 200 -8.46 -1.56 -4.91
C PRO A 200 -9.84 -1.10 -5.39
N ALA A 201 -10.88 -1.91 -5.19
CA ALA A 201 -12.25 -1.61 -5.60
C ALA A 201 -12.78 -0.27 -5.03
N GLY A 202 -12.26 0.16 -3.87
CA GLY A 202 -12.66 1.40 -3.21
C GLY A 202 -12.37 2.66 -4.03
N ILE A 203 -11.27 2.70 -4.80
CA ILE A 203 -10.98 3.85 -5.68
C ILE A 203 -11.68 3.73 -7.03
N LEU A 204 -12.13 2.53 -7.40
CA LEU A 204 -12.80 2.27 -8.67
C LEU A 204 -14.31 2.60 -8.63
N GLN A 205 -14.63 3.77 -8.08
CA GLN A 205 -15.97 4.30 -7.91
C GLN A 205 -15.99 5.82 -8.12
N PRO A 206 -17.14 6.44 -8.33
CA PRO A 206 -17.25 7.89 -8.42
C PRO A 206 -16.65 8.59 -7.20
N PRO A 207 -15.89 9.69 -7.37
CA PRO A 207 -15.74 10.44 -8.64
C PRO A 207 -14.61 9.96 -9.57
N PHE A 208 -13.83 8.94 -9.19
CA PHE A 208 -12.66 8.49 -9.96
C PHE A 208 -13.05 7.63 -11.18
N PHE A 209 -13.99 6.70 -10.98
CA PHE A 209 -14.45 5.78 -12.01
C PHE A 209 -15.96 5.54 -11.94
N ASP A 210 -16.63 5.59 -13.07
CA ASP A 210 -18.03 5.20 -13.23
C ASP A 210 -18.17 4.32 -14.48
N PRO A 211 -18.55 3.04 -14.34
CA PRO A 211 -18.67 2.12 -15.47
C PRO A 211 -19.79 2.53 -16.47
N ASN A 212 -20.67 3.47 -16.09
CA ASN A 212 -21.74 3.96 -16.93
C ASN A 212 -21.46 5.34 -17.54
N ALA A 213 -20.35 5.99 -17.17
CA ALA A 213 -19.97 7.28 -17.70
C ALA A 213 -19.31 7.16 -19.09
N ASP A 214 -19.26 8.28 -19.80
CA ASP A 214 -18.46 8.39 -21.03
C ASP A 214 -16.98 8.04 -20.76
N ALA A 215 -16.33 7.36 -21.72
CA ALA A 215 -14.94 6.95 -21.58
C ALA A 215 -14.00 8.13 -21.26
N ALA A 216 -14.24 9.31 -21.83
CA ALA A 216 -13.42 10.50 -21.57
C ALA A 216 -13.45 10.92 -20.09
N VAL A 217 -14.60 10.75 -19.40
CA VAL A 217 -14.71 11.01 -17.96
C VAL A 217 -13.81 10.06 -17.17
N ASN A 218 -13.83 8.76 -17.49
CA ASN A 218 -12.99 7.77 -16.83
C ASN A 218 -11.50 7.96 -17.13
N TYR A 219 -11.12 8.34 -18.35
CA TYR A 219 -9.74 8.71 -18.66
C TYR A 219 -9.27 9.95 -17.89
N GLY A 220 -10.15 10.96 -17.72
CA GLY A 220 -9.82 12.15 -16.92
C GLY A 220 -9.81 11.89 -15.41
N GLY A 221 -10.57 10.92 -14.91
CA GLY A 221 -10.65 10.51 -13.52
C GLY A 221 -9.62 9.44 -13.17
N ILE A 222 -10.03 8.18 -13.22
CA ILE A 222 -9.16 7.05 -12.85
C ILE A 222 -7.94 6.90 -13.77
N GLY A 223 -8.05 7.34 -15.03
CA GLY A 223 -6.92 7.31 -15.95
C GLY A 223 -5.72 8.15 -15.48
N ALA A 224 -5.97 9.27 -14.81
CA ALA A 224 -4.92 10.07 -14.18
C ALA A 224 -4.23 9.30 -13.04
N VAL A 225 -5.00 8.54 -12.23
CA VAL A 225 -4.45 7.69 -11.16
C VAL A 225 -3.64 6.53 -11.76
N ILE A 226 -4.13 5.87 -12.79
CA ILE A 226 -3.39 4.80 -13.47
C ILE A 226 -2.06 5.32 -14.01
N GLY A 227 -2.07 6.49 -14.67
CA GLY A 227 -0.85 7.14 -15.18
C GLY A 227 0.13 7.51 -14.06
N HIS A 228 -0.37 7.95 -12.91
CA HIS A 228 0.40 8.24 -11.71
C HIS A 228 1.12 6.96 -11.20
N GLU A 229 0.40 5.87 -11.01
CA GLU A 229 1.00 4.61 -10.53
C GLU A 229 2.00 4.02 -11.54
N MET A 230 1.71 4.10 -12.84
CA MET A 230 2.68 3.73 -13.87
C MET A 230 3.92 4.64 -13.84
N GLY A 231 3.72 5.93 -13.59
CA GLY A 231 4.79 6.92 -13.46
C GLY A 231 5.77 6.61 -12.34
N HIS A 232 5.26 6.09 -11.21
CA HIS A 232 6.11 5.62 -10.11
C HIS A 232 7.14 4.56 -10.50
N GLY A 233 6.91 3.81 -11.56
CA GLY A 233 7.90 2.88 -12.12
C GLY A 233 9.14 3.57 -12.69
N PHE A 234 9.05 4.86 -13.03
CA PHE A 234 10.06 5.61 -13.78
C PHE A 234 10.51 6.91 -13.07
N ASP A 235 9.92 7.25 -11.91
CA ASP A 235 10.30 8.42 -11.12
C ASP A 235 11.68 8.26 -10.45
N ASP A 236 12.05 9.21 -9.59
CA ASP A 236 13.33 9.21 -8.88
C ASP A 236 13.57 7.98 -7.99
N GLN A 237 12.52 7.30 -7.53
CA GLN A 237 12.60 6.06 -6.77
C GLN A 237 12.45 4.83 -7.66
N GLY A 238 11.42 4.80 -8.51
CA GLY A 238 11.15 3.66 -9.40
C GLY A 238 12.27 3.39 -10.41
N SER A 239 12.96 4.44 -10.86
CA SER A 239 14.14 4.32 -11.73
C SER A 239 15.33 3.55 -11.10
N LYS A 240 15.29 3.27 -9.79
CA LYS A 240 16.33 2.49 -9.09
C LYS A 240 16.09 0.98 -9.11
N SER A 241 14.91 0.53 -9.59
CA SER A 241 14.56 -0.88 -9.72
C SER A 241 14.28 -1.22 -11.17
N ASP A 242 14.76 -2.38 -11.62
CA ASP A 242 14.53 -2.85 -12.98
C ASP A 242 13.17 -3.57 -13.16
N PHE A 243 12.96 -4.14 -14.33
CA PHE A 243 11.75 -4.86 -14.71
C PHE A 243 11.46 -6.10 -13.83
N ALA A 244 12.46 -6.67 -13.18
CA ALA A 244 12.34 -7.81 -12.29
C ALA A 244 12.19 -7.39 -10.80
N GLY A 245 12.19 -6.09 -10.51
CA GLY A 245 12.15 -5.54 -9.15
C GLY A 245 13.50 -5.55 -8.44
N ILE A 246 14.60 -5.81 -9.16
CA ILE A 246 15.94 -5.82 -8.60
C ILE A 246 16.48 -4.39 -8.56
N GLN A 247 16.99 -3.97 -7.41
CA GLN A 247 17.63 -2.67 -7.28
C GLN A 247 18.96 -2.67 -8.05
N ARG A 248 19.01 -1.94 -9.14
CA ARG A 248 20.19 -1.68 -9.95
C ARG A 248 20.05 -0.37 -10.74
N ASN A 249 21.18 0.24 -11.08
CA ASN A 249 21.17 1.31 -12.10
C ASN A 249 21.02 0.68 -13.49
N TRP A 250 19.93 1.00 -14.19
CA TRP A 250 19.65 0.56 -15.56
C TRP A 250 19.60 1.72 -16.56
N TRP A 251 19.81 2.94 -16.06
CA TRP A 251 19.95 4.14 -16.85
C TRP A 251 21.42 4.37 -17.24
N THR A 252 21.68 5.01 -18.37
CA THR A 252 23.01 5.57 -18.62
C THR A 252 23.26 6.76 -17.70
N ASP A 253 24.54 7.10 -17.46
CA ASP A 253 24.88 8.26 -16.63
C ASP A 253 24.39 9.57 -17.26
N GLU A 254 24.41 9.66 -18.60
CA GLU A 254 23.90 10.81 -19.34
C GLU A 254 22.37 10.95 -19.19
N ASP A 255 21.63 9.87 -19.35
CA ASP A 255 20.16 9.89 -19.17
C ASP A 255 19.78 10.24 -17.74
N ARG A 256 20.54 9.76 -16.75
CA ARG A 256 20.35 10.13 -15.36
C ARG A 256 20.55 11.61 -15.14
N ALA A 257 21.61 12.20 -15.69
CA ALA A 257 21.89 13.63 -15.58
C ALA A 257 20.78 14.48 -16.24
N ASN A 258 20.31 14.08 -17.43
CA ASN A 258 19.22 14.75 -18.14
C ASN A 258 17.92 14.72 -17.31
N PHE A 259 17.57 13.57 -16.71
CA PHE A 259 16.41 13.44 -15.83
C PHE A 259 16.51 14.35 -14.60
N GLU A 260 17.69 14.40 -13.95
CA GLU A 260 17.92 15.25 -12.78
C GLU A 260 17.82 16.76 -13.13
N GLU A 261 18.20 17.17 -14.34
CA GLU A 261 18.03 18.54 -14.78
C GLU A 261 16.56 18.90 -15.00
N LEU A 262 15.79 18.00 -15.62
CA LEU A 262 14.36 18.19 -15.81
C LEU A 262 13.60 18.24 -14.47
N THR A 263 13.96 17.38 -13.51
CA THR A 263 13.33 17.40 -12.18
C THR A 263 13.64 18.67 -11.39
N LYS A 264 14.85 19.24 -11.53
CA LYS A 264 15.20 20.56 -10.95
C LYS A 264 14.35 21.70 -11.52
N ALA A 265 14.00 21.65 -12.80
CA ALA A 265 13.14 22.66 -13.40
C ALA A 265 11.73 22.64 -12.78
N ILE A 266 11.17 21.44 -12.54
CA ILE A 266 9.88 21.27 -11.87
C ILE A 266 9.97 21.76 -10.42
N ALA A 267 10.98 21.34 -9.65
CA ALA A 267 11.17 21.77 -8.27
C ALA A 267 11.25 23.31 -8.17
N SER A 268 12.01 23.96 -9.07
CA SER A 268 12.11 25.42 -9.10
C SER A 268 10.79 26.13 -9.45
N GLN A 269 9.84 25.45 -10.08
CA GLN A 269 8.50 25.99 -10.33
C GLN A 269 7.65 25.97 -9.05
N TYR A 270 7.76 24.92 -8.24
CA TYR A 270 7.03 24.81 -6.96
C TYR A 270 7.63 25.66 -5.84
N ASP A 271 8.90 26.06 -5.93
CA ASP A 271 9.57 26.95 -4.96
C ASP A 271 9.17 28.45 -5.12
N LYS A 272 8.36 28.78 -6.12
CA LYS A 272 7.83 30.13 -6.38
C LYS A 272 6.49 30.39 -5.72
#